data_6c75563a5bd364049c996eef75c02eea
#
_entry.id   6c75563a5bd364049c996eef75c02eea
#
_cell.length_a   1.000
_cell.length_b   1.000
_cell.length_c   1.000
_cell.angle_alpha   90.00
_cell.angle_beta   90.00
_cell.angle_gamma   90.00
#
_symmetry.space_group_name_H-M   'P 1'
#
loop_
_entity.id
_entity.type
_entity.pdbx_description
1 polymer ?
#
loop_
_entity_poly.entity_id
_entity_poly.type
_entity_poly.pdbx_seq_one_letter_code
_entity_poly.pdbx_strand_id
1 'polypeptide(L)'
;MATNTVCARCLRRALGSSTPRSLPVSSRRAFTSSSAPKQPTRRNIHHTARQSAPPLQQEPQPTGAAPYHDVRGRTTDKEAHNVRQENRVLLQPNNLFHSFTHSPAPEIRRRAAFMRQNAYCPHPSHQPTRAATSPVDPEQHKSTHNGMPPAHVRHECPDCGIPVSCCAEHFADDYASHLEVCDVLRQINEDDHDLHSGRFFPEFEYPGPQLDEAQVNLTNWDTMLYSREFNAVNEERSMRQVTRLLTYPVTIGSVLHELSPYGLKNGLTAEGLRSLSALRYTLHPPRTGAGTDIKGLRPNPPPVRLFILGARAESSLPREVWIQLSHLFPRATFHLIFIGPESMANRDSEFPLPPRTPSNPWGAIIEDRLGGQMKISTYVDYFHTLHAAQHFAPYDPYFDAFVLFHPGLGHPASSHEWEATLPQLLATKVPVICTGYTDFDMHRDIAWVEEKSRGEADVLLHPQENRFRSLRWDLNDLDPAGDVSAGNWGVWGFRGKRYEADEYRGRAAAAASGREGEGDDGVIRQ
;
A
#
# COMPACT_ATOMS: atom_id res chain seq x y z
N MET A 1 13.36 -14.19 -23.33
CA MET A 1 11.92 -14.36 -23.05
C MET A 1 11.83 -15.06 -21.69
N ALA A 2 11.79 -14.27 -20.64
CA ALA A 2 11.64 -14.81 -19.28
C ALA A 2 10.15 -15.05 -19.04
N THR A 3 9.77 -16.30 -18.89
CA THR A 3 8.42 -16.71 -18.48
C THR A 3 8.27 -16.33 -17.00
N ASN A 4 7.40 -15.36 -16.71
CA ASN A 4 6.99 -15.03 -15.35
C ASN A 4 6.35 -16.27 -14.72
N THR A 5 7.10 -17.01 -13.93
CA THR A 5 6.57 -18.15 -13.19
C THR A 5 5.87 -17.60 -11.95
N VAL A 6 4.57 -17.42 -12.05
CA VAL A 6 3.70 -17.12 -10.91
C VAL A 6 3.68 -18.36 -10.01
N CYS A 7 3.79 -18.18 -8.69
CA CYS A 7 3.70 -19.26 -7.72
C CYS A 7 2.44 -20.11 -7.98
N ALA A 8 2.62 -21.43 -8.15
CA ALA A 8 1.52 -22.35 -8.48
C ALA A 8 0.40 -22.35 -7.42
N ARG A 9 0.73 -22.05 -6.16
CA ARG A 9 -0.24 -21.91 -5.06
C ARG A 9 -1.09 -20.66 -5.20
N CYS A 10 -0.50 -19.53 -5.64
CA CYS A 10 -1.23 -18.32 -5.98
C CYS A 10 -2.10 -18.53 -7.23
N LEU A 11 -1.62 -19.27 -8.23
CA LEU A 11 -2.40 -19.65 -9.42
C LEU A 11 -3.57 -20.58 -9.08
N ARG A 12 -3.37 -21.59 -8.23
CA ARG A 12 -4.45 -22.49 -7.80
C ARG A 12 -5.51 -21.78 -6.95
N ARG A 13 -5.11 -20.80 -6.12
CA ARG A 13 -6.07 -19.94 -5.40
C ARG A 13 -6.86 -19.05 -6.35
N ALA A 14 -6.23 -18.55 -7.42
CA ALA A 14 -6.90 -17.73 -8.43
C ALA A 14 -7.83 -18.55 -9.38
N LEU A 15 -7.49 -19.82 -9.64
CA LEU A 15 -8.24 -20.69 -10.58
C LEU A 15 -9.23 -21.65 -9.90
N GLY A 16 -9.27 -21.72 -8.56
CA GLY A 16 -9.98 -22.75 -7.79
C GLY A 16 -11.46 -22.53 -7.53
N SER A 17 -12.13 -21.52 -8.12
CA SER A 17 -13.56 -21.30 -7.85
C SER A 17 -14.37 -20.98 -9.10
N SER A 18 -14.55 -21.96 -10.00
CA SER A 18 -15.61 -21.88 -11.00
C SER A 18 -16.25 -23.25 -11.22
N THR A 19 -17.10 -23.65 -10.30
CA THR A 19 -18.21 -24.56 -10.61
C THR A 19 -19.50 -24.02 -10.00
N PRO A 20 -20.55 -23.80 -10.80
CA PRO A 20 -21.81 -23.32 -10.27
C PRO A 20 -22.53 -24.47 -9.56
N ARG A 21 -22.77 -24.36 -8.26
CA ARG A 21 -23.70 -25.21 -7.54
C ARG A 21 -24.96 -24.44 -7.18
N SER A 22 -26.07 -24.98 -7.67
CA SER A 22 -27.45 -24.62 -7.45
C SER A 22 -27.80 -24.49 -5.95
N LEU A 23 -28.54 -23.42 -5.64
CA LEU A 23 -29.17 -23.15 -4.35
C LEU A 23 -30.30 -24.13 -4.02
N PRO A 24 -30.52 -24.46 -2.75
CA PRO A 24 -31.86 -24.73 -2.25
C PRO A 24 -32.35 -23.63 -1.31
N VAL A 25 -33.59 -23.25 -1.54
CA VAL A 25 -34.42 -22.35 -0.73
C VAL A 25 -34.92 -23.11 0.52
N SER A 26 -34.87 -22.50 1.69
CA SER A 26 -35.84 -22.60 2.82
C SER A 26 -35.12 -22.13 4.11
N SER A 27 -35.70 -21.50 5.01
CA SER A 27 -36.96 -21.13 5.58
C SER A 27 -36.63 -20.35 6.89
N ARG A 28 -37.43 -19.33 7.14
CA ARG A 28 -37.44 -18.48 8.35
C ARG A 28 -37.62 -19.30 9.64
N ARG A 29 -36.88 -18.94 10.67
CA ARG A 29 -37.39 -18.99 12.06
C ARG A 29 -36.81 -17.84 12.88
N ALA A 30 -37.72 -17.08 13.44
CA ALA A 30 -37.50 -16.05 14.45
C ALA A 30 -37.23 -16.69 15.82
N PHE A 31 -36.34 -16.12 16.61
CA PHE A 31 -36.35 -16.29 18.07
C PHE A 31 -35.98 -14.98 18.78
N THR A 32 -36.73 -14.76 19.81
CA THR A 32 -36.87 -13.58 20.66
C THR A 32 -35.83 -13.48 21.76
N SER A 33 -35.43 -12.24 22.07
CA SER A 33 -35.14 -11.60 23.37
C SER A 33 -34.35 -12.34 24.47
N SER A 34 -33.41 -11.67 25.02
CA SER A 34 -33.27 -11.07 26.37
C SER A 34 -31.88 -11.23 26.98
N SER A 35 -31.52 -10.17 27.61
CA SER A 35 -30.76 -9.93 28.83
C SER A 35 -29.33 -9.38 28.70
N ALA A 36 -29.23 -8.13 29.20
CA ALA A 36 -27.98 -7.41 29.46
C ALA A 36 -27.19 -8.03 30.63
N PRO A 37 -25.88 -7.95 30.64
CA PRO A 37 -25.10 -8.10 31.85
C PRO A 37 -24.50 -6.76 32.35
N LYS A 38 -24.43 -6.71 33.65
CA LYS A 38 -24.07 -5.62 34.56
C LYS A 38 -22.60 -5.19 34.44
N GLN A 39 -22.37 -3.90 34.66
CA GLN A 39 -21.06 -3.28 34.87
C GLN A 39 -20.39 -3.78 36.16
N PRO A 40 -19.06 -3.92 36.20
CA PRO A 40 -18.31 -4.01 37.43
C PRO A 40 -17.73 -2.67 37.89
N THR A 41 -17.85 -2.45 39.17
CA THR A 41 -17.48 -1.32 40.00
C THR A 41 -15.99 -0.96 39.99
N ARG A 42 -15.72 0.36 40.02
CA ARG A 42 -14.42 0.98 40.32
C ARG A 42 -13.89 0.55 41.69
N ARG A 43 -12.63 0.14 41.74
CA ARG A 43 -11.85 0.10 42.99
C ARG A 43 -10.78 1.20 42.97
N ASN A 44 -10.88 2.05 43.98
CA ASN A 44 -9.85 3.04 44.36
C ASN A 44 -8.61 2.33 44.85
N ILE A 45 -7.42 2.75 44.43
CA ILE A 45 -6.15 2.39 45.06
C ILE A 45 -5.47 3.67 45.56
N HIS A 46 -5.15 3.62 46.86
CA HIS A 46 -4.54 4.67 47.64
C HIS A 46 -3.10 4.99 47.23
N HIS A 47 -2.76 6.29 47.31
CA HIS A 47 -1.39 6.80 47.36
C HIS A 47 -0.65 6.28 48.57
N THR A 48 0.60 5.82 48.40
CA THR A 48 1.61 5.77 49.46
C THR A 48 2.92 6.38 48.99
N ALA A 49 3.58 6.97 49.98
CA ALA A 49 4.57 8.01 49.93
C ALA A 49 5.95 7.63 49.34
N ARG A 50 6.62 8.69 48.89
CA ARG A 50 8.03 8.81 48.53
C ARG A 50 8.98 8.19 49.55
N GLN A 51 9.98 7.45 49.06
CA GLN A 51 11.29 7.33 49.68
C GLN A 51 12.35 7.75 48.69
N SER A 52 13.22 8.65 49.18
CA SER A 52 14.33 9.29 48.49
C SER A 52 15.48 8.29 48.32
N ALA A 53 16.04 8.16 47.11
CA ALA A 53 17.31 7.48 46.86
C ALA A 53 18.43 8.53 46.61
N PRO A 54 19.70 8.19 46.95
CA PRO A 54 20.82 9.13 46.93
C PRO A 54 21.36 9.42 45.52
N PRO A 55 22.16 10.49 45.31
CA PRO A 55 22.59 10.94 44.00
C PRO A 55 23.66 10.02 43.42
N LEU A 56 23.44 9.56 42.19
CA LEU A 56 24.41 8.88 41.37
C LEU A 56 25.36 9.91 40.71
N GLN A 57 26.64 9.58 40.76
CA GLN A 57 27.75 10.34 40.18
C GLN A 57 27.59 10.45 38.66
N GLN A 58 27.81 11.65 38.14
CA GLN A 58 27.83 11.95 36.69
C GLN A 58 29.08 11.35 36.05
N GLU A 59 28.90 10.45 35.10
CA GLU A 59 29.91 10.12 34.10
C GLU A 59 29.92 11.16 32.97
N PRO A 60 31.08 11.47 32.37
CA PRO A 60 31.20 12.53 31.38
C PRO A 60 30.50 12.12 30.05
N GLN A 61 29.65 13.00 29.57
CA GLN A 61 29.00 12.88 28.27
C GLN A 61 30.01 12.98 27.13
N PRO A 62 29.96 12.14 26.10
CA PRO A 62 30.69 12.40 24.86
C PRO A 62 29.95 13.49 24.07
N THR A 63 30.63 14.63 23.93
CA THR A 63 30.24 15.69 23.00
C THR A 63 30.45 15.22 21.57
N GLY A 64 29.36 14.83 20.93
CA GLY A 64 29.30 14.50 19.52
C GLY A 64 28.00 15.03 18.93
N ALA A 65 28.02 16.29 18.50
CA ALA A 65 26.95 16.90 17.75
C ALA A 65 26.72 16.09 16.45
N ALA A 66 25.51 15.62 16.25
CA ALA A 66 25.10 15.06 14.96
C ALA A 66 25.16 16.17 13.89
N PRO A 67 25.73 15.91 12.72
CA PRO A 67 25.77 16.90 11.65
C PRO A 67 24.38 17.15 11.09
N TYR A 68 23.95 18.39 11.13
CA TYR A 68 22.83 18.94 10.40
C TYR A 68 23.10 18.77 8.90
N HIS A 69 22.19 18.15 8.16
CA HIS A 69 22.30 18.03 6.71
C HIS A 69 22.13 19.40 6.05
N ASP A 70 23.24 20.00 5.67
CA ASP A 70 23.26 21.15 4.76
C ASP A 70 23.23 20.65 3.30
N VAL A 71 22.25 21.08 2.55
CA VAL A 71 21.98 20.69 1.16
C VAL A 71 23.06 21.16 0.15
N ARG A 72 24.16 21.78 0.63
CA ARG A 72 25.24 22.32 -0.22
C ARG A 72 26.53 21.51 -0.30
N GLY A 73 26.62 20.38 0.41
CA GLY A 73 27.87 19.61 0.54
C GLY A 73 27.94 18.32 -0.29
N ARG A 74 27.73 18.36 -1.60
CA ARG A 74 27.77 17.18 -2.48
C ARG A 74 29.13 16.48 -2.62
N THR A 75 30.22 17.06 -2.13
CA THR A 75 31.58 16.52 -2.29
C THR A 75 32.14 15.83 -1.06
N THR A 76 31.71 16.21 0.15
CA THR A 76 32.24 15.65 1.41
C THR A 76 31.56 14.33 1.82
N ASP A 77 30.29 14.13 1.40
CA ASP A 77 29.54 12.92 1.77
C ASP A 77 29.98 11.68 1.00
N LYS A 78 30.46 11.84 -0.26
CA LYS A 78 30.98 10.72 -1.06
C LYS A 78 32.27 10.14 -0.46
N GLU A 79 33.15 10.98 0.05
CA GLU A 79 34.39 10.53 0.70
C GLU A 79 34.10 9.89 2.06
N ALA A 80 33.21 10.45 2.88
CA ALA A 80 32.82 9.89 4.16
C ALA A 80 32.03 8.58 3.99
N HIS A 81 31.22 8.47 2.94
CA HIS A 81 30.49 7.25 2.60
C HIS A 81 31.43 6.15 2.09
N ASN A 82 32.38 6.48 1.23
CA ASN A 82 33.41 5.56 0.75
C ASN A 82 34.31 5.05 1.91
N VAL A 83 34.74 5.90 2.83
CA VAL A 83 35.56 5.48 3.99
C VAL A 83 34.78 4.55 4.94
N ARG A 84 33.45 4.67 5.04
CA ARG A 84 32.62 3.71 5.79
C ARG A 84 32.40 2.40 5.06
N GLN A 85 32.47 2.38 3.74
CA GLN A 85 32.26 1.18 2.92
C GLN A 85 33.51 0.29 2.81
N GLU A 86 34.72 0.85 2.79
CA GLU A 86 35.96 0.09 2.61
C GLU A 86 36.20 -1.00 3.68
N ASN A 87 35.44 -0.99 4.80
CA ASN A 87 35.64 -1.94 5.90
C ASN A 87 34.48 -2.89 6.19
N ARG A 88 33.44 -3.02 5.32
CA ARG A 88 32.23 -3.79 5.69
C ARG A 88 31.54 -4.60 4.61
N VAL A 89 32.17 -4.96 3.52
CA VAL A 89 31.58 -5.94 2.59
C VAL A 89 31.59 -7.30 3.28
N LEU A 90 30.40 -7.73 3.76
CA LEU A 90 30.21 -9.01 4.44
C LEU A 90 30.05 -10.14 3.44
N LEU A 91 29.42 -9.86 2.28
CA LEU A 91 29.06 -10.86 1.29
C LEU A 91 29.44 -10.38 -0.12
N GLN A 92 29.88 -11.32 -0.93
CA GLN A 92 30.14 -11.10 -2.36
C GLN A 92 28.89 -11.42 -3.18
N PRO A 93 28.69 -10.80 -4.36
CA PRO A 93 27.52 -11.02 -5.21
C PRO A 93 27.31 -12.47 -5.66
N ASN A 94 28.38 -13.27 -5.68
CA ASN A 94 28.36 -14.69 -6.04
C ASN A 94 28.18 -15.64 -4.85
N ASN A 95 28.06 -15.13 -3.63
CA ASN A 95 27.88 -15.90 -2.40
C ASN A 95 26.85 -15.24 -1.48
N LEU A 96 25.61 -15.13 -1.94
CA LEU A 96 24.52 -14.50 -1.20
C LEU A 96 23.60 -15.49 -0.50
N PHE A 97 23.59 -16.75 -0.94
CA PHE A 97 22.77 -17.77 -0.32
C PHE A 97 23.39 -18.27 1.00
N HIS A 98 22.67 -18.02 2.10
CA HIS A 98 23.03 -18.51 3.45
C HIS A 98 21.78 -18.91 4.20
N SER A 99 21.88 -19.91 5.08
CA SER A 99 20.82 -20.22 6.04
C SER A 99 20.49 -18.98 6.89
N PHE A 100 19.22 -18.70 7.10
CA PHE A 100 18.79 -17.55 7.91
C PHE A 100 19.31 -17.62 9.34
N THR A 101 19.29 -18.81 9.95
CA THR A 101 19.76 -19.02 11.34
C THR A 101 21.28 -18.78 11.46
N HIS A 102 22.05 -19.14 10.44
CA HIS A 102 23.52 -19.04 10.43
C HIS A 102 24.04 -17.92 9.51
N SER A 103 23.16 -17.01 9.12
CA SER A 103 23.52 -15.87 8.27
C SER A 103 24.69 -15.07 8.84
N PRO A 104 25.66 -14.61 8.01
CA PRO A 104 26.66 -13.64 8.45
C PRO A 104 26.06 -12.29 8.83
N ALA A 105 24.88 -11.92 8.28
CA ALA A 105 24.17 -10.66 8.59
C ALA A 105 23.38 -10.79 9.91
N PRO A 106 23.67 -9.95 10.91
CA PRO A 106 22.97 -9.98 12.21
C PRO A 106 21.47 -9.74 12.11
N GLU A 107 21.04 -8.90 11.16
CA GLU A 107 19.64 -8.56 10.90
C GLU A 107 18.84 -9.79 10.47
N ILE A 108 19.39 -10.58 9.56
CA ILE A 108 18.76 -11.82 9.07
C ILE A 108 18.69 -12.86 10.20
N ARG A 109 19.73 -12.98 11.03
CA ARG A 109 19.67 -13.87 12.21
C ARG A 109 18.58 -13.43 13.19
N ARG A 110 18.38 -12.12 13.43
CA ARG A 110 17.28 -11.61 14.26
C ARG A 110 15.92 -11.95 13.66
N ARG A 111 15.78 -11.82 12.35
CA ARG A 111 14.58 -12.20 11.61
C ARG A 111 14.29 -13.71 11.76
N ALA A 112 15.30 -14.56 11.57
CA ALA A 112 15.18 -16.00 11.80
C ALA A 112 14.76 -16.34 13.25
N ALA A 113 15.34 -15.64 14.23
CA ALA A 113 14.97 -15.83 15.64
C ALA A 113 13.50 -15.44 15.90
N PHE A 114 13.03 -14.35 15.30
CA PHE A 114 11.64 -13.93 15.36
C PHE A 114 10.69 -14.98 14.75
N MET A 115 10.98 -15.50 13.55
CA MET A 115 10.21 -16.58 12.92
C MET A 115 10.13 -17.81 13.83
N ARG A 116 11.25 -18.24 14.37
CA ARG A 116 11.34 -19.41 15.26
C ARG A 116 10.61 -19.25 16.61
N GLN A 117 10.31 -18.02 16.99
CA GLN A 117 9.56 -17.71 18.22
C GLN A 117 8.07 -17.52 17.96
N ASN A 118 7.67 -17.06 16.77
CA ASN A 118 6.32 -16.59 16.50
C ASN A 118 5.59 -17.36 15.40
N ALA A 119 6.30 -17.90 14.42
CA ALA A 119 5.69 -18.67 13.34
C ALA A 119 5.44 -20.12 13.75
N TYR A 120 4.32 -20.67 13.31
CA TYR A 120 3.94 -22.05 13.60
C TYR A 120 4.11 -22.95 12.38
N CYS A 121 4.42 -24.22 12.65
CA CYS A 121 4.51 -25.25 11.62
C CYS A 121 3.13 -25.45 10.95
N PRO A 122 3.04 -25.38 9.60
CA PRO A 122 1.77 -25.49 8.88
C PRO A 122 1.27 -26.94 8.74
N HIS A 123 2.06 -27.92 9.19
CA HIS A 123 1.75 -29.34 8.99
C HIS A 123 0.40 -29.72 9.61
N PRO A 124 -0.49 -30.46 8.90
CA PRO A 124 -1.85 -30.74 9.34
C PRO A 124 -1.96 -31.64 10.58
N SER A 125 -0.88 -32.28 11.01
CA SER A 125 -0.85 -33.02 12.29
C SER A 125 -0.94 -32.12 13.52
N HIS A 126 -0.64 -30.82 13.37
CA HIS A 126 -0.77 -29.86 14.45
C HIS A 126 -2.20 -29.32 14.55
N GLN A 127 -2.61 -29.02 15.77
CA GLN A 127 -3.85 -28.28 16.01
C GLN A 127 -3.76 -26.89 15.38
N PRO A 128 -4.85 -26.39 14.75
CA PRO A 128 -4.86 -25.06 14.17
C PRO A 128 -4.65 -23.99 15.23
N THR A 129 -3.83 -22.99 14.91
CA THR A 129 -3.60 -21.82 15.77
C THR A 129 -4.49 -20.66 15.35
N ARG A 130 -4.82 -19.75 16.27
CA ARG A 130 -5.56 -18.52 15.97
C ARG A 130 -4.80 -17.57 15.02
N ALA A 131 -3.49 -17.77 14.88
CA ALA A 131 -2.65 -16.98 13.97
C ALA A 131 -2.76 -17.42 12.50
N ALA A 132 -3.39 -18.57 12.22
CA ALA A 132 -3.70 -18.96 10.85
C ALA A 132 -4.79 -18.01 10.29
N THR A 133 -4.37 -16.92 9.70
CA THR A 133 -5.22 -15.87 9.09
C THR A 133 -5.82 -16.29 7.74
N SER A 134 -5.72 -17.56 7.39
CA SER A 134 -6.45 -18.10 6.23
C SER A 134 -7.92 -18.24 6.63
N PRO A 135 -8.89 -17.71 5.86
CA PRO A 135 -10.30 -17.95 6.08
C PRO A 135 -10.62 -19.38 5.69
N VAL A 136 -10.26 -20.32 6.56
CA VAL A 136 -10.74 -21.69 6.48
C VAL A 136 -12.17 -21.67 7.01
N ASP A 137 -13.07 -22.24 6.22
CA ASP A 137 -14.49 -22.37 6.52
C ASP A 137 -14.72 -22.79 8.00
N PRO A 138 -15.52 -22.04 8.79
CA PRO A 138 -15.77 -22.36 10.20
C PRO A 138 -16.35 -23.76 10.43
N GLU A 139 -16.92 -24.37 9.40
CA GLU A 139 -17.45 -25.74 9.46
C GLU A 139 -16.38 -26.84 9.43
N GLN A 140 -15.18 -26.56 8.91
CA GLN A 140 -14.07 -27.51 8.90
C GLN A 140 -13.37 -27.63 10.27
N HIS A 141 -13.61 -26.71 11.20
CA HIS A 141 -13.02 -26.72 12.54
C HIS A 141 -13.76 -27.64 13.55
N LYS A 142 -14.80 -28.34 13.13
CA LYS A 142 -15.51 -29.29 14.02
C LYS A 142 -14.93 -30.69 14.06
N SER A 143 -13.77 -30.94 13.44
CA SER A 143 -13.13 -32.24 13.62
C SER A 143 -12.48 -32.30 15.00
N THR A 144 -12.93 -33.27 15.80
CA THR A 144 -12.36 -33.67 17.07
C THR A 144 -10.95 -34.22 16.86
N HIS A 145 -9.98 -33.35 16.67
CA HIS A 145 -8.61 -33.75 16.40
C HIS A 145 -7.85 -33.95 17.71
N ASN A 146 -7.48 -35.21 17.97
CA ASN A 146 -6.33 -35.55 18.80
C ASN A 146 -5.01 -35.11 18.13
N GLY A 147 -4.99 -33.92 17.50
CA GLY A 147 -3.79 -33.39 16.85
C GLY A 147 -2.71 -33.03 17.86
N MET A 148 -1.46 -33.05 17.41
CA MET A 148 -0.33 -32.60 18.22
C MET A 148 -0.49 -31.11 18.56
N PRO A 149 0.02 -30.66 19.73
CA PRO A 149 -0.01 -29.26 20.06
C PRO A 149 0.73 -28.43 18.98
N PRO A 150 0.37 -27.15 18.79
CA PRO A 150 1.08 -26.27 17.88
C PRO A 150 2.57 -26.21 18.22
N ALA A 151 3.42 -26.26 17.20
CA ALA A 151 4.87 -26.19 17.37
C ALA A 151 5.44 -25.09 16.45
N HIS A 152 6.39 -24.33 16.96
CA HIS A 152 7.06 -23.28 16.18
C HIS A 152 7.99 -23.89 15.14
N VAL A 153 8.20 -23.15 14.03
CA VAL A 153 9.15 -23.54 12.99
C VAL A 153 10.57 -23.52 13.54
N ARG A 154 11.35 -24.59 13.26
CA ARG A 154 12.75 -24.72 13.69
C ARG A 154 13.63 -25.31 12.62
N HIS A 155 13.05 -26.11 11.73
CA HIS A 155 13.75 -26.77 10.64
C HIS A 155 13.80 -25.85 9.44
N GLU A 156 15.01 -25.62 8.93
CA GLU A 156 15.25 -24.83 7.71
C GLU A 156 15.31 -25.74 6.49
N CYS A 157 14.67 -25.32 5.41
CA CYS A 157 14.85 -25.98 4.13
C CYS A 157 16.29 -25.77 3.65
N PRO A 158 17.01 -26.84 3.24
CA PRO A 158 18.39 -26.70 2.75
C PRO A 158 18.50 -25.89 1.44
N ASP A 159 17.43 -25.86 0.63
CA ASP A 159 17.44 -25.23 -0.69
C ASP A 159 17.07 -23.74 -0.64
N CYS A 160 16.19 -23.31 0.26
CA CYS A 160 15.85 -21.91 0.43
C CYS A 160 16.45 -21.25 1.68
N GLY A 161 16.93 -22.03 2.67
CA GLY A 161 17.58 -21.53 3.88
C GLY A 161 16.67 -20.83 4.88
N ILE A 162 15.35 -21.03 4.78
CA ILE A 162 14.34 -20.37 5.62
C ILE A 162 13.69 -21.41 6.57
N PRO A 163 13.42 -21.07 7.86
CA PRO A 163 12.70 -21.93 8.77
C PRO A 163 11.24 -22.09 8.31
N VAL A 164 10.82 -23.30 7.94
CA VAL A 164 9.49 -23.55 7.35
C VAL A 164 8.67 -24.62 8.07
N SER A 165 9.30 -25.48 8.90
CA SER A 165 8.62 -26.56 9.64
C SER A 165 9.18 -26.72 11.05
N CYS A 166 8.51 -27.48 11.91
CA CYS A 166 9.00 -27.71 13.25
C CYS A 166 10.12 -28.76 13.32
N CYS A 167 10.12 -29.74 12.41
CA CYS A 167 11.09 -30.83 12.35
C CYS A 167 11.28 -31.32 10.92
N ALA A 168 12.29 -32.20 10.72
CA ALA A 168 12.63 -32.75 9.41
C ALA A 168 11.53 -33.69 8.88
N GLU A 169 10.84 -34.41 9.74
CA GLU A 169 9.76 -35.33 9.38
C GLU A 169 8.59 -34.54 8.74
N HIS A 170 8.10 -33.49 9.41
CA HIS A 170 7.02 -32.65 8.88
C HIS A 170 7.44 -31.88 7.62
N PHE A 171 8.72 -31.53 7.52
CA PHE A 171 9.25 -30.96 6.28
C PHE A 171 9.20 -31.97 5.13
N ALA A 172 9.60 -33.22 5.38
CA ALA A 172 9.60 -34.26 4.36
C ALA A 172 8.17 -34.62 3.90
N ASP A 173 7.21 -34.64 4.84
CA ASP A 173 5.80 -34.91 4.54
C ASP A 173 5.14 -33.80 3.70
N ASP A 174 5.51 -32.53 3.92
CA ASP A 174 4.97 -31.36 3.18
C ASP A 174 5.90 -30.89 2.04
N TYR A 175 6.94 -31.64 1.72
CA TYR A 175 7.97 -31.24 0.74
C TYR A 175 7.39 -30.91 -0.64
N ALA A 176 6.41 -31.67 -1.11
CA ALA A 176 5.78 -31.44 -2.40
C ALA A 176 5.07 -30.07 -2.47
N SER A 177 4.41 -29.66 -1.40
CA SER A 177 3.78 -28.34 -1.29
C SER A 177 4.84 -27.24 -1.16
N HIS A 178 5.91 -27.51 -0.40
CA HIS A 178 7.01 -26.55 -0.24
C HIS A 178 7.71 -26.24 -1.56
N LEU A 179 7.88 -27.22 -2.45
CA LEU A 179 8.49 -27.00 -3.77
C LEU A 179 7.76 -25.94 -4.61
N GLU A 180 6.46 -25.73 -4.39
CA GLU A 180 5.70 -24.71 -5.11
C GLU A 180 6.19 -23.27 -4.80
N VAL A 181 6.83 -23.06 -3.65
CA VAL A 181 7.31 -21.75 -3.19
C VAL A 181 8.81 -21.68 -2.92
N CYS A 182 9.51 -22.80 -2.92
CA CYS A 182 10.91 -22.90 -2.51
C CYS A 182 11.83 -21.97 -3.31
N ASP A 183 11.67 -21.91 -4.64
CA ASP A 183 12.48 -21.04 -5.51
C ASP A 183 12.24 -19.55 -5.19
N VAL A 184 11.01 -19.17 -4.87
CA VAL A 184 10.67 -17.81 -4.47
C VAL A 184 11.28 -17.47 -3.10
N LEU A 185 11.22 -18.42 -2.16
CA LEU A 185 11.83 -18.26 -0.83
C LEU A 185 13.36 -18.15 -0.93
N ARG A 186 13.98 -18.92 -1.82
CA ARG A 186 15.41 -18.79 -2.12
C ARG A 186 15.75 -17.41 -2.70
N GLN A 187 14.95 -16.90 -3.63
CA GLN A 187 15.13 -15.56 -4.17
C GLN A 187 15.03 -14.49 -3.09
N ILE A 188 14.04 -14.61 -2.17
CA ILE A 188 13.90 -13.72 -1.02
C ILE A 188 15.16 -13.78 -0.14
N ASN A 189 15.67 -14.99 0.12
CA ASN A 189 16.88 -15.19 0.90
C ASN A 189 18.07 -14.45 0.28
N GLU A 190 18.33 -14.66 -1.01
CA GLU A 190 19.45 -14.03 -1.72
C GLU A 190 19.29 -12.51 -1.81
N ASP A 191 18.06 -11.99 -2.03
CA ASP A 191 17.76 -10.57 -2.08
C ASP A 191 17.93 -9.88 -0.72
N ASP A 192 17.56 -10.55 0.38
CA ASP A 192 17.77 -10.06 1.73
C ASP A 192 19.25 -10.01 2.10
N HIS A 193 19.99 -11.07 1.77
CA HIS A 193 21.44 -11.10 2.00
C HIS A 193 22.17 -10.05 1.15
N ASP A 194 21.71 -9.79 -0.07
CA ASP A 194 22.26 -8.71 -0.89
C ASP A 194 22.11 -7.34 -0.21
N LEU A 195 20.91 -7.01 0.30
CA LEU A 195 20.68 -5.74 1.00
C LEU A 195 21.54 -5.57 2.27
N HIS A 196 21.92 -6.68 2.90
CA HIS A 196 22.77 -6.69 4.08
C HIS A 196 24.24 -7.05 3.78
N SER A 197 24.60 -7.11 2.51
CA SER A 197 25.99 -7.46 2.07
C SER A 197 27.02 -6.38 2.38
N GLY A 198 26.57 -5.14 2.56
CA GLY A 198 27.46 -3.98 2.72
C GLY A 198 28.04 -3.46 1.41
N ARG A 199 27.60 -3.99 0.25
CA ARG A 199 28.02 -3.46 -1.05
C ARG A 199 27.44 -2.06 -1.29
N PHE A 200 28.02 -1.34 -2.21
CA PHE A 200 27.41 -0.15 -2.77
C PHE A 200 26.28 -0.52 -3.72
N PHE A 201 25.18 0.25 -3.72
CA PHE A 201 23.98 0.02 -4.52
C PHE A 201 23.79 1.16 -5.53
N PRO A 202 24.46 1.13 -6.70
CA PRO A 202 24.32 2.17 -7.71
C PRO A 202 22.89 2.27 -8.26
N GLU A 203 22.13 1.18 -8.18
CA GLU A 203 20.73 1.12 -8.60
C GLU A 203 19.80 2.06 -7.81
N PHE A 204 20.20 2.49 -6.61
CA PHE A 204 19.46 3.49 -5.83
C PHE A 204 19.91 4.94 -6.09
N GLU A 205 20.87 5.16 -6.97
CA GLU A 205 21.16 6.49 -7.52
C GLU A 205 20.19 6.79 -8.66
N TYR A 206 19.03 7.33 -8.33
CA TYR A 206 17.95 7.56 -9.29
C TYR A 206 18.27 8.67 -10.29
N PRO A 207 17.83 8.55 -11.57
CA PRO A 207 18.03 9.59 -12.56
C PRO A 207 17.26 10.87 -12.23
N GLY A 208 17.80 11.98 -12.64
CA GLY A 208 17.17 13.29 -12.54
C GLY A 208 16.00 13.50 -13.51
N PRO A 209 15.45 14.71 -13.56
CA PRO A 209 14.43 15.06 -14.54
C PRO A 209 15.00 15.00 -15.96
N GLN A 210 14.18 14.53 -16.90
CA GLN A 210 14.49 14.51 -18.33
C GLN A 210 14.01 15.80 -19.02
N LEU A 211 14.43 15.98 -20.26
CA LEU A 211 13.92 17.06 -21.10
C LEU A 211 12.41 16.87 -21.36
N ASP A 212 11.70 17.98 -21.55
CA ASP A 212 10.25 17.99 -21.79
C ASP A 212 9.80 17.17 -23.02
N GLU A 213 10.72 16.94 -23.97
CA GLU A 213 10.46 16.14 -25.17
C GLU A 213 10.61 14.64 -24.93
N ALA A 214 11.26 14.21 -23.84
CA ALA A 214 11.44 12.82 -23.53
C ALA A 214 10.10 12.18 -23.15
N GLN A 215 9.74 11.10 -23.83
CA GLN A 215 8.53 10.35 -23.55
C GLN A 215 8.84 9.13 -22.71
N VAL A 216 8.19 9.03 -21.57
CA VAL A 216 8.27 7.85 -20.69
C VAL A 216 7.36 6.75 -21.24
N ASN A 217 7.88 5.53 -21.33
CA ASN A 217 7.09 4.37 -21.76
C ASN A 217 6.59 3.58 -20.55
N LEU A 218 5.30 3.71 -20.24
CA LEU A 218 4.65 3.05 -19.10
C LEU A 218 4.01 1.71 -19.49
N THR A 219 4.59 0.94 -20.41
CA THR A 219 4.08 -0.39 -20.78
C THR A 219 4.41 -1.43 -19.71
N ASN A 220 5.63 -1.46 -19.23
CA ASN A 220 6.14 -2.35 -18.18
C ASN A 220 7.41 -1.76 -17.53
N TRP A 221 7.99 -2.47 -16.57
CA TRP A 221 9.20 -2.03 -15.88
C TRP A 221 10.39 -1.85 -16.83
N ASP A 222 10.65 -2.78 -17.73
CA ASP A 222 11.81 -2.72 -18.65
C ASP A 222 11.78 -1.44 -19.49
N THR A 223 10.62 -1.17 -20.11
CA THR A 223 10.46 0.01 -20.96
C THR A 223 10.44 1.31 -20.16
N MET A 224 9.90 1.29 -18.94
CA MET A 224 9.88 2.44 -18.05
C MET A 224 11.30 2.77 -17.56
N LEU A 225 12.04 1.81 -17.05
CA LEU A 225 13.41 2.00 -16.57
C LEU A 225 14.33 2.43 -17.70
N TYR A 226 14.21 1.82 -18.88
CA TYR A 226 14.96 2.21 -20.07
C TYR A 226 14.66 3.65 -20.50
N SER A 227 13.39 4.00 -20.65
CA SER A 227 12.98 5.35 -21.11
C SER A 227 13.25 6.45 -20.08
N ARG A 228 13.43 6.09 -18.81
CA ARG A 228 13.82 6.97 -17.70
C ARG A 228 15.32 6.97 -17.40
N GLU A 229 16.13 6.24 -18.20
CA GLU A 229 17.58 6.20 -18.07
C GLU A 229 18.10 5.65 -16.72
N PHE A 230 17.46 4.61 -16.18
CA PHE A 230 17.95 3.90 -15.00
C PHE A 230 19.13 2.99 -15.36
N ASN A 231 20.23 3.56 -15.81
CA ASN A 231 21.37 2.85 -16.39
C ASN A 231 22.07 1.89 -15.41
N ALA A 232 21.93 2.10 -14.12
CA ALA A 232 22.49 1.23 -13.09
C ALA A 232 21.62 -0.01 -12.80
N VAL A 233 20.41 -0.07 -13.36
CA VAL A 233 19.49 -1.21 -13.21
C VAL A 233 19.67 -2.11 -14.41
N ASN A 234 20.70 -2.97 -14.39
CA ASN A 234 21.14 -3.80 -15.52
C ASN A 234 21.08 -5.31 -15.21
N GLU A 235 20.69 -5.71 -14.01
CA GLU A 235 20.55 -7.08 -13.57
C GLU A 235 19.16 -7.31 -12.96
N GLU A 236 18.67 -8.56 -13.01
CA GLU A 236 17.36 -8.91 -12.43
C GLU A 236 17.27 -8.58 -10.93
N ARG A 237 18.38 -8.76 -10.18
CA ARG A 237 18.43 -8.43 -8.75
C ARG A 237 18.32 -6.94 -8.53
N SER A 238 19.09 -6.11 -9.22
CA SER A 238 19.00 -4.65 -9.13
C SER A 238 17.59 -4.16 -9.51
N MET A 239 16.96 -4.79 -10.50
CA MET A 239 15.57 -4.51 -10.89
C MET A 239 14.60 -4.86 -9.75
N ARG A 240 14.75 -6.02 -9.10
CA ARG A 240 13.91 -6.39 -7.95
C ARG A 240 14.07 -5.40 -6.79
N GLN A 241 15.31 -5.03 -6.44
CA GLN A 241 15.58 -4.07 -5.36
C GLN A 241 14.95 -2.70 -5.64
N VAL A 242 15.12 -2.17 -6.84
CA VAL A 242 14.61 -0.86 -7.23
C VAL A 242 13.08 -0.85 -7.33
N THR A 243 12.49 -1.86 -7.96
CA THR A 243 11.04 -1.91 -8.17
C THR A 243 10.26 -2.04 -6.85
N ARG A 244 10.88 -2.60 -5.80
CA ARG A 244 10.28 -2.67 -4.47
C ARG A 244 9.99 -1.27 -3.89
N LEU A 245 10.83 -0.29 -4.20
CA LEU A 245 10.66 1.10 -3.76
C LEU A 245 9.85 1.91 -4.77
N LEU A 246 10.19 1.80 -6.05
CA LEU A 246 9.56 2.58 -7.11
C LEU A 246 8.12 2.15 -7.41
N THR A 247 7.69 0.96 -6.98
CA THR A 247 6.29 0.52 -7.19
C THR A 247 5.27 1.52 -6.67
N TYR A 248 5.56 2.24 -5.58
CA TYR A 248 4.65 3.23 -5.00
C TYR A 248 4.43 4.44 -5.94
N PRO A 249 5.45 5.25 -6.27
CA PRO A 249 5.26 6.41 -7.15
C PRO A 249 4.90 6.01 -8.58
N VAL A 250 5.45 4.89 -9.10
CA VAL A 250 5.19 4.48 -10.48
C VAL A 250 3.80 3.89 -10.67
N THR A 251 3.24 3.20 -9.67
CA THR A 251 1.83 2.79 -9.70
C THR A 251 0.91 4.01 -9.83
N ILE A 252 1.10 5.04 -9.01
CA ILE A 252 0.33 6.29 -9.11
C ILE A 252 0.53 6.91 -10.51
N GLY A 253 1.79 7.06 -10.92
CA GLY A 253 2.15 7.62 -12.21
C GLY A 253 1.49 6.86 -13.37
N SER A 254 1.54 5.53 -13.35
CA SER A 254 0.97 4.70 -14.41
C SER A 254 -0.55 4.85 -14.57
N VAL A 255 -1.28 5.09 -13.48
CA VAL A 255 -2.73 5.36 -13.54
C VAL A 255 -3.02 6.78 -14.02
N LEU A 256 -2.24 7.76 -13.56
CA LEU A 256 -2.53 9.18 -13.77
C LEU A 256 -1.89 9.79 -15.03
N HIS A 257 -0.92 9.12 -15.66
CA HIS A 257 -0.23 9.65 -16.83
C HIS A 257 -1.11 9.62 -18.09
N GLU A 258 -0.91 10.54 -19.03
CA GLU A 258 -1.63 10.55 -20.32
C GLU A 258 -1.33 9.29 -21.14
N LEU A 259 -0.10 8.77 -21.06
CA LEU A 259 0.34 7.51 -21.68
C LEU A 259 0.07 6.29 -20.79
N SER A 260 -0.93 6.37 -19.91
CA SER A 260 -1.32 5.28 -19.02
C SER A 260 -1.58 3.98 -19.78
N PRO A 261 -1.08 2.83 -19.30
CA PRO A 261 -1.41 1.53 -19.87
C PRO A 261 -2.87 1.13 -19.61
N TYR A 262 -3.55 1.84 -18.69
CA TYR A 262 -4.95 1.60 -18.33
C TYR A 262 -5.87 2.45 -19.20
N GLY A 263 -6.58 1.80 -20.10
CA GLY A 263 -7.57 2.39 -21.01
C GLY A 263 -8.87 1.58 -21.02
N LEU A 264 -9.85 1.98 -21.81
CA LEU A 264 -11.15 1.27 -21.93
C LEU A 264 -11.02 -0.22 -22.30
N LYS A 265 -9.96 -0.59 -23.01
CA LYS A 265 -9.66 -1.99 -23.33
C LYS A 265 -8.85 -2.71 -22.25
N ASN A 266 -8.34 -1.98 -21.28
CA ASN A 266 -7.42 -2.46 -20.25
C ASN A 266 -7.92 -2.06 -18.86
N GLY A 267 -9.14 -2.43 -18.54
CA GLY A 267 -9.73 -2.33 -17.21
C GLY A 267 -10.34 -0.97 -16.84
N LEU A 268 -10.08 0.11 -17.59
CA LEU A 268 -10.70 1.40 -17.28
C LEU A 268 -12.19 1.40 -17.71
N THR A 269 -13.08 1.80 -16.81
CA THR A 269 -14.49 1.97 -17.12
C THR A 269 -14.74 3.28 -17.88
N ALA A 270 -15.91 3.44 -18.48
CA ALA A 270 -16.30 4.71 -19.11
C ALA A 270 -16.31 5.86 -18.07
N GLU A 271 -16.74 5.58 -16.85
CA GLU A 271 -16.74 6.54 -15.75
C GLU A 271 -15.31 6.83 -15.27
N GLY A 272 -14.45 5.81 -15.22
CA GLY A 272 -13.02 5.97 -14.97
C GLY A 272 -12.34 6.85 -16.00
N LEU A 273 -12.64 6.67 -17.28
CA LEU A 273 -12.13 7.54 -18.33
C LEU A 273 -12.54 9.00 -18.11
N ARG A 274 -13.82 9.27 -17.83
CA ARG A 274 -14.29 10.64 -17.56
C ARG A 274 -13.60 11.25 -16.34
N SER A 275 -13.53 10.48 -15.23
CA SER A 275 -12.97 10.95 -13.96
C SER A 275 -11.46 11.23 -14.08
N LEU A 276 -10.70 10.29 -14.64
CA LEU A 276 -9.24 10.41 -14.72
C LEU A 276 -8.78 11.34 -15.86
N SER A 277 -9.58 11.53 -16.92
CA SER A 277 -9.20 12.45 -18.02
C SER A 277 -9.00 13.89 -17.54
N ALA A 278 -9.85 14.35 -16.61
CA ALA A 278 -9.72 15.70 -16.05
C ALA A 278 -8.40 15.85 -15.29
N LEU A 279 -8.07 14.88 -14.44
CA LEU A 279 -6.84 14.89 -13.66
C LEU A 279 -5.59 14.70 -14.56
N ARG A 280 -5.68 13.82 -15.56
CA ARG A 280 -4.62 13.65 -16.57
C ARG A 280 -4.35 14.94 -17.35
N TYR A 281 -5.40 15.67 -17.72
CA TYR A 281 -5.25 16.97 -18.36
C TYR A 281 -4.56 18.01 -17.47
N THR A 282 -4.91 18.05 -16.19
CA THR A 282 -4.27 18.92 -15.20
C THR A 282 -2.78 18.60 -15.02
N LEU A 283 -2.43 17.31 -15.04
CA LEU A 283 -1.06 16.83 -14.89
C LEU A 283 -0.20 17.06 -16.15
N HIS A 284 -0.82 17.21 -17.33
CA HIS A 284 -0.14 17.46 -18.60
C HIS A 284 -0.60 18.78 -19.23
N PRO A 285 -0.36 19.93 -18.57
CA PRO A 285 -0.77 21.21 -19.12
C PRO A 285 -0.09 21.45 -20.47
N PRO A 286 -0.79 22.08 -21.45
CA PRO A 286 -0.22 22.37 -22.76
C PRO A 286 1.05 23.22 -22.65
N ARG A 287 1.96 23.06 -23.61
CA ARG A 287 3.20 23.87 -23.68
C ARG A 287 2.83 25.34 -23.88
N THR A 288 3.37 26.20 -23.02
CA THR A 288 3.30 27.65 -23.23
C THR A 288 4.05 28.02 -24.50
N GLY A 289 3.48 28.86 -25.35
CA GLY A 289 4.09 29.30 -26.62
C GLY A 289 3.47 28.71 -27.89
N ALA A 290 2.53 27.77 -27.81
CA ALA A 290 1.79 27.27 -28.97
C ALA A 290 0.60 28.17 -29.41
N GLY A 291 0.71 29.50 -29.24
CA GLY A 291 -0.34 30.45 -29.62
C GLY A 291 -1.50 30.60 -28.63
N THR A 292 -1.39 29.95 -27.47
CA THR A 292 -2.40 29.96 -26.40
C THR A 292 -2.00 30.82 -25.19
N ASP A 293 -0.91 31.60 -25.27
CA ASP A 293 -0.52 32.54 -24.23
C ASP A 293 -1.55 33.69 -24.14
N ILE A 294 -2.68 33.39 -23.53
CA ILE A 294 -3.57 34.44 -23.05
C ILE A 294 -2.88 35.03 -21.82
N LYS A 295 -2.18 36.14 -22.00
CA LYS A 295 -1.58 36.92 -20.91
C LYS A 295 -2.62 37.12 -19.81
N GLY A 296 -2.38 36.50 -18.65
CA GLY A 296 -3.24 36.66 -17.47
C GLY A 296 -4.02 35.40 -17.05
N LEU A 297 -4.01 34.30 -17.80
CA LEU A 297 -4.59 33.03 -17.36
C LEU A 297 -3.55 32.25 -16.55
N ARG A 298 -3.71 32.35 -15.23
CA ARG A 298 -3.06 31.58 -14.14
C ARG A 298 -1.61 31.16 -14.43
N PRO A 299 -0.62 31.99 -14.11
CA PRO A 299 0.79 31.68 -14.33
C PRO A 299 1.27 30.42 -13.56
N ASN A 300 0.57 30.03 -12.49
CA ASN A 300 0.88 28.85 -11.70
C ASN A 300 -0.42 28.08 -11.37
N PRO A 301 -0.70 26.94 -12.00
CA PRO A 301 -1.81 26.09 -11.61
C PRO A 301 -1.62 25.62 -10.16
N PRO A 302 -2.71 25.40 -9.39
CA PRO A 302 -2.59 24.83 -8.05
C PRO A 302 -1.92 23.46 -8.13
N PRO A 303 -1.18 23.06 -7.07
CA PRO A 303 -0.58 21.74 -7.01
C PRO A 303 -1.65 20.65 -7.04
N VAL A 304 -1.34 19.53 -7.70
CA VAL A 304 -2.14 18.31 -7.61
C VAL A 304 -1.89 17.70 -6.23
N ARG A 305 -2.97 17.49 -5.48
CA ARG A 305 -2.90 16.89 -4.14
C ARG A 305 -3.16 15.39 -4.24
N LEU A 306 -2.20 14.61 -3.77
CA LEU A 306 -2.31 13.17 -3.68
C LEU A 306 -2.36 12.79 -2.19
N PHE A 307 -3.53 12.34 -1.74
CA PHE A 307 -3.77 11.93 -0.36
C PHE A 307 -3.49 10.43 -0.25
N ILE A 308 -2.42 10.06 0.44
CA ILE A 308 -2.06 8.67 0.69
C ILE A 308 -2.61 8.30 2.06
N LEU A 309 -3.71 7.53 2.05
CA LEU A 309 -4.48 7.21 3.26
C LEU A 309 -4.12 5.84 3.82
N GLY A 310 -4.18 5.72 5.14
CA GLY A 310 -3.69 4.54 5.85
C GLY A 310 -2.17 4.39 5.71
N ALA A 311 -1.48 5.52 5.57
CA ALA A 311 -0.05 5.57 5.31
C ALA A 311 0.75 4.86 6.43
N ARG A 312 1.70 4.04 6.01
CA ARG A 312 2.59 3.25 6.88
C ARG A 312 4.05 3.40 6.42
N ALA A 313 4.68 2.30 6.03
CA ALA A 313 6.08 2.26 5.60
C ALA A 313 6.39 3.17 4.40
N GLU A 314 5.44 3.38 3.48
CA GLU A 314 5.61 4.26 2.32
C GLU A 314 5.82 5.73 2.70
N SER A 315 5.30 6.17 3.87
CA SER A 315 5.57 7.51 4.40
C SER A 315 7.03 7.71 4.82
N SER A 316 7.75 6.61 5.04
CA SER A 316 9.16 6.58 5.47
C SER A 316 10.13 6.32 4.33
N LEU A 317 9.65 6.11 3.10
CA LEU A 317 10.52 5.92 1.94
C LEU A 317 11.43 7.14 1.71
N PRO A 318 12.65 6.91 1.17
CA PRO A 318 13.55 8.00 0.77
C PRO A 318 12.82 8.99 -0.15
N ARG A 319 13.09 10.28 0.03
CA ARG A 319 12.41 11.34 -0.73
C ARG A 319 12.72 11.28 -2.22
N GLU A 320 13.90 10.78 -2.56
CA GLU A 320 14.34 10.53 -3.95
C GLU A 320 13.42 9.56 -4.68
N VAL A 321 12.84 8.58 -3.97
CA VAL A 321 11.83 7.66 -4.52
C VAL A 321 10.57 8.42 -4.93
N TRP A 322 10.06 9.29 -4.05
CA TRP A 322 8.85 10.07 -4.32
C TRP A 322 9.06 11.16 -5.38
N ILE A 323 10.26 11.73 -5.44
CA ILE A 323 10.64 12.71 -6.47
C ILE A 323 10.53 12.09 -7.88
N GLN A 324 10.73 10.76 -8.04
CA GLN A 324 10.53 10.10 -9.32
C GLN A 324 9.10 10.24 -9.87
N LEU A 325 8.09 10.40 -8.99
CA LEU A 325 6.74 10.73 -9.45
C LEU A 325 6.70 12.09 -10.16
N SER A 326 7.35 13.13 -9.63
CA SER A 326 7.37 14.44 -10.26
C SER A 326 8.11 14.44 -11.60
N HIS A 327 9.08 13.56 -11.76
CA HIS A 327 9.81 13.39 -13.02
C HIS A 327 8.96 12.75 -14.13
N LEU A 328 7.87 12.05 -13.79
CA LEU A 328 6.88 11.59 -14.78
C LEU A 328 5.98 12.74 -15.29
N PHE A 329 5.91 13.84 -14.55
CA PHE A 329 5.02 14.98 -14.83
C PHE A 329 5.78 16.30 -14.74
N PRO A 330 6.69 16.59 -15.68
CA PRO A 330 7.66 17.69 -15.55
C PRO A 330 7.05 19.09 -15.47
N ARG A 331 5.75 19.25 -15.80
CA ARG A 331 5.04 20.53 -15.77
C ARG A 331 4.02 20.65 -14.64
N ALA A 332 3.82 19.60 -13.85
CA ALA A 332 2.91 19.60 -12.72
C ALA A 332 3.67 19.83 -11.41
N THR A 333 2.99 20.44 -10.45
CA THR A 333 3.46 20.52 -9.07
C THR A 333 2.61 19.60 -8.19
N PHE A 334 3.22 18.98 -7.21
CA PHE A 334 2.57 18.00 -6.34
C PHE A 334 2.58 18.41 -4.89
N HIS A 335 1.50 18.07 -4.20
CA HIS A 335 1.47 18.00 -2.76
C HIS A 335 1.09 16.57 -2.36
N LEU A 336 2.06 15.76 -1.92
CA LEU A 336 1.83 14.45 -1.34
C LEU A 336 1.43 14.62 0.12
N ILE A 337 0.32 14.01 0.53
CA ILE A 337 -0.25 14.14 1.86
C ILE A 337 -0.44 12.74 2.44
N PHE A 338 0.49 12.32 3.28
CA PHE A 338 0.42 11.05 4.00
C PHE A 338 -0.46 11.21 5.23
N ILE A 339 -1.47 10.37 5.35
CA ILE A 339 -2.41 10.37 6.47
C ILE A 339 -2.58 8.93 6.96
N GLY A 340 -2.24 8.70 8.20
CA GLY A 340 -2.42 7.39 8.83
C GLY A 340 -1.95 7.38 10.27
N PRO A 341 -2.61 6.64 11.18
CA PRO A 341 -2.21 6.54 12.58
C PRO A 341 -0.82 5.88 12.72
N GLU A 342 -0.43 5.04 11.77
CA GLU A 342 0.88 4.36 11.73
C GLU A 342 1.90 5.08 10.83
N SER A 343 1.57 6.28 10.31
CA SER A 343 2.52 7.08 9.54
C SER A 343 3.77 7.34 10.36
N MET A 344 4.93 7.00 9.81
CA MET A 344 6.23 7.12 10.48
C MET A 344 6.39 6.26 11.75
N ALA A 345 5.52 5.29 11.99
CA ALA A 345 5.60 4.40 13.16
C ALA A 345 6.94 3.65 13.29
N ASN A 346 7.63 3.42 12.17
CA ASN A 346 8.95 2.76 12.15
C ASN A 346 10.12 3.69 12.51
N ARG A 347 9.84 4.94 12.85
CA ARG A 347 10.88 5.92 13.18
C ARG A 347 11.02 6.17 14.66
N ASP A 348 10.48 5.28 15.48
CA ASP A 348 10.61 5.29 16.93
C ASP A 348 10.74 6.73 17.52
N SER A 349 11.12 6.85 18.77
CA SER A 349 11.34 8.13 19.46
C SER A 349 12.45 9.02 18.87
N GLU A 350 13.16 8.60 17.82
CA GLU A 350 14.20 9.42 17.17
C GLU A 350 13.65 10.67 16.46
N PHE A 351 12.39 10.62 16.04
CA PHE A 351 11.74 11.75 15.36
C PHE A 351 10.42 12.09 16.04
N PRO A 352 10.45 12.80 17.17
CA PRO A 352 9.22 13.21 17.84
C PRO A 352 8.38 14.10 16.90
N LEU A 353 7.07 13.87 16.92
CA LEU A 353 6.14 14.69 16.15
C LEU A 353 6.24 16.16 16.57
N PRO A 354 6.11 17.10 15.62
CA PRO A 354 6.03 18.52 15.94
C PRO A 354 4.92 18.82 16.93
N PRO A 355 5.11 19.77 17.86
CA PRO A 355 4.07 20.13 18.79
C PRO A 355 2.87 20.74 18.05
N ARG A 356 1.66 20.45 18.53
CA ARG A 356 0.44 21.07 18.02
C ARG A 356 0.41 22.54 18.42
N THR A 357 0.34 23.41 17.41
CA THR A 357 0.33 24.87 17.57
C THR A 357 -0.82 25.46 16.75
N PRO A 358 -1.22 26.73 16.96
CA PRO A 358 -2.24 27.35 16.11
C PRO A 358 -1.88 27.36 14.62
N SER A 359 -0.60 27.42 14.26
CA SER A 359 -0.12 27.34 12.87
C SER A 359 0.03 25.91 12.35
N ASN A 360 0.13 24.92 13.24
CA ASN A 360 0.21 23.50 12.93
C ASN A 360 -0.65 22.68 13.92
N PRO A 361 -1.99 22.79 13.82
CA PRO A 361 -2.90 22.22 14.82
C PRO A 361 -2.88 20.69 14.87
N TRP A 362 -2.38 20.05 13.84
CA TRP A 362 -2.31 18.60 13.72
C TRP A 362 -0.92 18.02 14.02
N GLY A 363 0.09 18.86 14.29
CA GLY A 363 1.46 18.40 14.46
C GLY A 363 2.02 17.74 13.18
N ALA A 364 1.65 18.27 12.01
CA ALA A 364 2.08 17.74 10.74
C ALA A 364 3.58 17.98 10.51
N ILE A 365 4.25 16.99 9.90
CA ILE A 365 5.60 17.16 9.37
C ILE A 365 5.47 17.66 7.94
N ILE A 366 6.07 18.82 7.64
CA ILE A 366 5.94 19.47 6.35
C ILE A 366 7.32 19.64 5.73
N GLU A 367 7.50 19.10 4.55
CA GLU A 367 8.71 19.21 3.74
C GLU A 367 8.36 19.89 2.42
N ASP A 368 8.82 21.11 2.26
CA ASP A 368 8.58 21.93 1.09
C ASP A 368 9.72 21.84 0.06
N ARG A 369 9.35 22.01 -1.23
CA ARG A 369 10.30 22.18 -2.35
C ARG A 369 11.23 21.00 -2.60
N LEU A 370 10.77 19.79 -2.41
CA LEU A 370 11.50 18.59 -2.79
C LEU A 370 11.58 18.51 -4.32
N GLY A 371 12.80 18.46 -4.88
CA GLY A 371 13.01 18.47 -6.33
C GLY A 371 12.44 19.70 -7.04
N GLY A 372 12.06 20.74 -6.30
CA GLY A 372 11.48 21.99 -6.83
C GLY A 372 9.99 21.95 -7.16
N GLN A 373 9.39 20.79 -7.33
CA GLN A 373 8.01 20.60 -7.78
C GLN A 373 7.12 19.85 -6.79
N MET A 374 7.67 19.37 -5.67
CA MET A 374 6.96 18.53 -4.73
C MET A 374 6.99 19.11 -3.31
N LYS A 375 5.84 19.08 -2.66
CA LYS A 375 5.67 19.26 -1.23
C LYS A 375 5.20 17.95 -0.64
N ILE A 376 5.70 17.59 0.55
CA ILE A 376 5.24 16.44 1.31
C ILE A 376 4.73 16.91 2.67
N SER A 377 3.57 16.41 3.08
CA SER A 377 3.03 16.60 4.43
C SER A 377 2.63 15.25 5.01
N THR A 378 2.99 15.00 6.27
CA THR A 378 2.68 13.75 6.97
C THR A 378 1.86 14.05 8.22
N TYR A 379 0.71 13.40 8.35
CA TYR A 379 -0.23 13.51 9.45
C TYR A 379 -0.39 12.16 10.13
N VAL A 380 -0.10 12.12 11.43
CA VAL A 380 -0.31 10.92 12.26
C VAL A 380 -1.70 11.01 12.87
N ASP A 381 -2.71 10.76 12.04
CA ASP A 381 -4.14 10.81 12.41
C ASP A 381 -4.98 10.04 11.38
N TYR A 382 -6.28 9.90 11.64
CA TYR A 382 -7.22 9.33 10.67
C TYR A 382 -7.72 10.39 9.69
N PHE A 383 -7.99 9.98 8.44
CA PHE A 383 -8.57 10.88 7.45
C PHE A 383 -9.90 11.46 7.89
N HIS A 384 -10.79 10.63 8.46
CA HIS A 384 -12.11 11.09 8.89
C HIS A 384 -12.05 12.18 9.97
N THR A 385 -11.02 12.19 10.83
CA THR A 385 -10.79 13.25 11.83
C THR A 385 -10.44 14.58 11.14
N LEU A 386 -9.51 14.55 10.21
CA LEU A 386 -9.07 15.73 9.45
C LEU A 386 -10.19 16.26 8.53
N HIS A 387 -10.96 15.36 7.93
CA HIS A 387 -12.09 15.69 7.09
C HIS A 387 -13.23 16.36 7.88
N ALA A 388 -13.59 15.82 9.05
CA ALA A 388 -14.59 16.42 9.92
C ALA A 388 -14.22 17.85 10.36
N ALA A 389 -12.93 18.12 10.54
CA ALA A 389 -12.40 19.45 10.82
C ALA A 389 -12.28 20.35 9.57
N GLN A 390 -12.70 19.88 8.40
CA GLN A 390 -12.60 20.61 7.11
C GLN A 390 -11.17 21.05 6.77
N HIS A 391 -10.15 20.34 7.26
CA HIS A 391 -8.74 20.76 7.17
C HIS A 391 -8.25 20.88 5.73
N PHE A 392 -8.73 20.01 4.84
CA PHE A 392 -8.34 19.99 3.42
C PHE A 392 -9.42 20.48 2.46
N ALA A 393 -10.59 20.87 2.97
CA ALA A 393 -11.70 21.36 2.14
C ALA A 393 -11.35 22.71 1.46
N PRO A 394 -11.84 22.97 0.25
CA PRO A 394 -12.64 22.07 -0.57
C PRO A 394 -11.80 21.00 -1.29
N TYR A 395 -12.43 19.87 -1.61
CA TYR A 395 -11.85 18.85 -2.48
C TYR A 395 -12.23 19.09 -3.93
N ASP A 396 -11.29 18.90 -4.85
CA ASP A 396 -11.50 19.13 -6.27
C ASP A 396 -11.04 17.90 -7.09
N PRO A 397 -11.98 17.16 -7.73
CA PRO A 397 -11.62 15.99 -8.54
C PRO A 397 -10.69 16.27 -9.74
N TYR A 398 -10.46 17.54 -10.08
CA TYR A 398 -9.50 17.95 -11.12
C TYR A 398 -8.07 18.06 -10.61
N PHE A 399 -7.90 18.22 -9.30
CA PHE A 399 -6.59 18.44 -8.66
C PHE A 399 -6.31 17.46 -7.52
N ASP A 400 -7.26 16.62 -7.16
CA ASP A 400 -7.14 15.71 -6.02
C ASP A 400 -7.30 14.25 -6.45
N ALA A 401 -6.53 13.37 -5.83
CA ALA A 401 -6.75 11.93 -5.86
C ALA A 401 -6.41 11.32 -4.50
N PHE A 402 -7.15 10.28 -4.12
CA PHE A 402 -6.81 9.44 -2.98
C PHE A 402 -6.08 8.19 -3.47
N VAL A 403 -5.10 7.76 -2.70
CA VAL A 403 -4.34 6.53 -2.93
C VAL A 403 -4.29 5.72 -1.65
N LEU A 404 -4.64 4.46 -1.72
CA LEU A 404 -4.65 3.53 -0.62
C LEU A 404 -3.76 2.33 -1.00
N PHE A 405 -2.58 2.26 -0.38
CA PHE A 405 -1.67 1.14 -0.60
C PHE A 405 -1.99 0.02 0.40
N HIS A 406 -2.41 -1.13 -0.12
CA HIS A 406 -2.75 -2.32 0.66
C HIS A 406 -3.64 -2.00 1.88
N PRO A 407 -4.77 -1.30 1.68
CA PRO A 407 -5.54 -0.75 2.80
C PRO A 407 -6.14 -1.82 3.71
N GLY A 408 -6.41 -3.02 3.19
CA GLY A 408 -7.10 -4.07 3.91
C GLY A 408 -8.51 -3.66 4.33
N LEU A 409 -9.26 -3.02 3.41
CA LEU A 409 -10.63 -2.54 3.66
C LEU A 409 -11.55 -3.65 4.14
N GLY A 410 -11.46 -4.82 3.51
CA GLY A 410 -12.21 -6.02 3.89
C GLY A 410 -11.47 -6.95 4.87
N HIS A 411 -10.26 -6.61 5.32
CA HIS A 411 -9.51 -7.48 6.20
C HIS A 411 -10.10 -7.45 7.63
N PRO A 412 -10.36 -8.60 8.27
CA PRO A 412 -11.05 -8.65 9.57
C PRO A 412 -10.39 -7.84 10.69
N ALA A 413 -9.06 -7.70 10.65
CA ALA A 413 -8.32 -6.95 11.66
C ALA A 413 -8.36 -5.43 11.46
N SER A 414 -8.56 -4.93 10.23
CA SER A 414 -8.45 -3.50 9.90
C SER A 414 -9.73 -2.86 9.34
N SER A 415 -10.71 -3.66 8.89
CA SER A 415 -11.93 -3.15 8.24
C SER A 415 -12.71 -2.13 9.09
N HIS A 416 -12.74 -2.34 10.40
CA HIS A 416 -13.45 -1.44 11.33
C HIS A 416 -12.86 -0.01 11.37
N GLU A 417 -11.56 0.16 11.08
CA GLU A 417 -10.90 1.47 11.04
C GLU A 417 -11.33 2.29 9.82
N TRP A 418 -11.80 1.63 8.77
CA TRP A 418 -12.22 2.25 7.53
C TRP A 418 -13.71 2.61 7.48
N GLU A 419 -14.53 2.06 8.38
CA GLU A 419 -15.99 2.28 8.38
C GLU A 419 -16.37 3.77 8.48
N ALA A 420 -15.67 4.56 9.29
CA ALA A 420 -15.90 5.99 9.40
C ALA A 420 -15.34 6.78 8.20
N THR A 421 -14.33 6.24 7.53
CA THR A 421 -13.62 6.92 6.43
C THR A 421 -14.33 6.76 5.08
N LEU A 422 -14.87 5.60 4.77
CA LEU A 422 -15.46 5.29 3.46
C LEU A 422 -16.59 6.27 3.06
N PRO A 423 -17.61 6.57 3.91
CA PRO A 423 -18.67 7.49 3.52
C PRO A 423 -18.14 8.90 3.19
N GLN A 424 -17.11 9.35 3.91
CA GLN A 424 -16.47 10.64 3.68
C GLN A 424 -15.70 10.67 2.36
N LEU A 425 -14.98 9.60 2.03
CA LEU A 425 -14.32 9.45 0.73
C LEU A 425 -15.34 9.54 -0.41
N LEU A 426 -16.45 8.78 -0.31
CA LEU A 426 -17.51 8.79 -1.33
C LEU A 426 -18.15 10.18 -1.48
N ALA A 427 -18.32 10.91 -0.37
CA ALA A 427 -18.87 12.27 -0.38
C ALA A 427 -18.01 13.27 -1.15
N THR A 428 -16.68 13.12 -1.16
CA THR A 428 -15.76 14.01 -1.89
C THR A 428 -15.86 13.92 -3.41
N LYS A 429 -16.35 12.79 -3.93
CA LYS A 429 -16.39 12.47 -5.38
C LYS A 429 -15.02 12.47 -6.07
N VAL A 430 -13.95 12.48 -5.32
CA VAL A 430 -12.55 12.39 -5.78
C VAL A 430 -12.23 10.94 -6.14
N PRO A 431 -11.45 10.68 -7.20
CA PRO A 431 -11.03 9.30 -7.53
C PRO A 431 -10.14 8.70 -6.45
N VAL A 432 -10.37 7.44 -6.15
CA VAL A 432 -9.62 6.62 -5.21
C VAL A 432 -8.93 5.50 -5.97
N ILE A 433 -7.61 5.41 -5.86
CA ILE A 433 -6.77 4.35 -6.43
C ILE A 433 -6.34 3.43 -5.29
N CYS A 434 -6.60 2.14 -5.41
CA CYS A 434 -6.25 1.14 -4.40
C CYS A 434 -5.31 0.09 -4.97
N THR A 435 -4.46 -0.46 -4.12
CA THR A 435 -3.63 -1.63 -4.43
C THR A 435 -3.92 -2.79 -3.47
N GLY A 436 -3.53 -4.00 -3.84
CA GLY A 436 -3.62 -5.19 -3.00
C GLY A 436 -2.32 -5.99 -3.02
N TYR A 437 -2.08 -6.79 -1.96
CA TYR A 437 -0.94 -7.72 -1.91
C TYR A 437 -1.15 -8.96 -2.76
N THR A 438 -2.41 -9.40 -2.89
CA THR A 438 -2.81 -10.58 -3.64
C THR A 438 -4.14 -10.32 -4.34
N ASP A 439 -4.50 -11.18 -5.29
CA ASP A 439 -5.82 -11.17 -5.92
C ASP A 439 -6.95 -11.36 -4.89
N PHE A 440 -6.74 -12.24 -3.93
CA PHE A 440 -7.71 -12.50 -2.86
C PHE A 440 -7.94 -11.28 -1.98
N ASP A 441 -6.88 -10.60 -1.54
CA ASP A 441 -7.00 -9.39 -0.70
C ASP A 441 -7.73 -8.28 -1.45
N MET A 442 -7.39 -8.09 -2.73
CA MET A 442 -8.02 -7.08 -3.57
C MET A 442 -9.52 -7.33 -3.75
N HIS A 443 -9.93 -8.57 -4.06
CA HIS A 443 -11.35 -8.91 -4.21
C HIS A 443 -12.12 -8.80 -2.89
N ARG A 444 -11.49 -9.11 -1.76
CA ARG A 444 -12.08 -8.92 -0.42
C ARG A 444 -12.32 -7.44 -0.12
N ASP A 445 -11.36 -6.58 -0.45
CA ASP A 445 -11.49 -5.13 -0.29
C ASP A 445 -12.61 -4.56 -1.17
N ILE A 446 -12.73 -5.04 -2.41
CA ILE A 446 -13.80 -4.64 -3.34
C ILE A 446 -15.16 -5.05 -2.80
N ALA A 447 -15.32 -6.32 -2.40
CA ALA A 447 -16.58 -6.82 -1.85
C ALA A 447 -17.02 -6.00 -0.61
N TRP A 448 -16.07 -5.62 0.23
CA TRP A 448 -16.34 -4.77 1.39
C TRP A 448 -16.81 -3.36 0.97
N VAL A 449 -16.17 -2.73 -0.03
CA VAL A 449 -16.59 -1.43 -0.55
C VAL A 449 -17.96 -1.52 -1.19
N GLU A 450 -18.26 -2.55 -1.97
CA GLU A 450 -19.57 -2.78 -2.57
C GLU A 450 -20.67 -2.91 -1.49
N GLU A 451 -20.42 -3.72 -0.46
CA GLU A 451 -21.35 -3.89 0.66
C GLU A 451 -21.58 -2.57 1.42
N LYS A 452 -20.50 -1.93 1.86
CA LYS A 452 -20.57 -0.76 2.75
C LYS A 452 -21.00 0.51 2.02
N SER A 453 -20.71 0.64 0.74
CA SER A 453 -21.16 1.78 -0.07
C SER A 453 -22.65 1.75 -0.41
N ARG A 454 -23.32 0.60 -0.26
CA ARG A 454 -24.74 0.41 -0.58
C ARG A 454 -25.12 0.89 -2.00
N GLY A 455 -24.20 0.69 -2.95
CA GLY A 455 -24.38 1.12 -4.32
C GLY A 455 -24.01 2.59 -4.60
N GLU A 456 -23.45 3.33 -3.62
CA GLU A 456 -23.01 4.72 -3.75
C GLU A 456 -21.58 4.84 -4.33
N ALA A 457 -20.97 3.77 -4.79
CA ALA A 457 -19.68 3.75 -5.44
C ALA A 457 -19.78 3.43 -6.94
N ASP A 458 -18.93 4.11 -7.73
CA ASP A 458 -18.66 3.77 -9.13
C ASP A 458 -17.26 3.17 -9.23
N VAL A 459 -17.13 2.03 -9.92
CA VAL A 459 -15.84 1.48 -10.28
C VAL A 459 -15.24 2.29 -11.41
N LEU A 460 -14.02 2.80 -11.21
CA LEU A 460 -13.27 3.56 -12.20
C LEU A 460 -12.27 2.70 -12.98
N LEU A 461 -11.60 1.81 -12.27
CA LEU A 461 -10.63 0.86 -12.80
C LEU A 461 -10.99 -0.52 -12.23
N HIS A 462 -11.27 -1.47 -13.12
CA HIS A 462 -11.53 -2.86 -12.72
C HIS A 462 -10.28 -3.49 -12.08
N PRO A 463 -10.47 -4.40 -11.11
CA PRO A 463 -9.36 -5.09 -10.46
C PRO A 463 -8.53 -5.87 -11.48
N GLN A 464 -7.23 -5.71 -11.40
CA GLN A 464 -6.28 -6.39 -12.27
C GLN A 464 -4.88 -6.41 -11.68
N GLU A 465 -4.01 -7.25 -12.22
CA GLU A 465 -2.59 -7.23 -11.87
C GLU A 465 -1.98 -5.87 -12.23
N ASN A 466 -1.26 -5.28 -11.29
CA ASN A 466 -0.56 -4.03 -11.50
C ASN A 466 0.69 -4.26 -12.36
N ARG A 467 0.78 -3.57 -13.49
CA ARG A 467 1.95 -3.65 -14.40
C ARG A 467 3.25 -3.19 -13.75
N PHE A 468 3.13 -2.41 -12.68
CA PHE A 468 4.23 -1.87 -11.90
C PHE A 468 4.23 -2.38 -10.45
N ARG A 469 3.77 -3.62 -10.25
CA ARG A 469 3.97 -4.31 -8.96
C ARG A 469 5.46 -4.48 -8.67
N SER A 470 5.80 -4.63 -7.40
CA SER A 470 7.15 -5.03 -7.03
C SER A 470 7.53 -6.34 -7.73
N LEU A 471 8.73 -6.40 -8.30
CA LEU A 471 9.31 -7.65 -8.79
C LEU A 471 10.02 -8.42 -7.68
N ARG A 472 10.28 -7.78 -6.54
CA ARG A 472 10.78 -8.43 -5.35
C ARG A 472 9.62 -8.98 -4.55
N TRP A 473 9.78 -10.21 -4.11
CA TRP A 473 8.87 -10.86 -3.20
C TRP A 473 9.20 -10.52 -1.75
N ASP A 474 8.18 -10.37 -0.94
CA ASP A 474 8.27 -10.21 0.51
C ASP A 474 7.69 -11.46 1.19
N LEU A 475 8.31 -11.89 2.29
CA LEU A 475 7.90 -13.02 3.10
C LEU A 475 7.15 -12.55 4.34
N ASN A 476 6.04 -13.21 4.65
CA ASN A 476 5.40 -13.04 5.95
C ASN A 476 6.16 -13.85 7.02
N ASP A 477 6.80 -13.16 7.95
CA ASP A 477 7.60 -13.78 9.01
C ASP A 477 6.78 -14.63 10.01
N LEU A 478 5.46 -14.46 10.01
CA LEU A 478 4.54 -15.25 10.84
C LEU A 478 4.02 -16.52 10.12
N ASP A 479 4.15 -16.57 8.79
CA ASP A 479 3.84 -17.74 7.96
C ASP A 479 4.91 -17.94 6.88
N PRO A 480 6.15 -18.30 7.27
CA PRO A 480 7.27 -18.42 6.34
C PRO A 480 7.16 -19.62 5.37
N ALA A 481 6.24 -20.54 5.63
CA ALA A 481 6.08 -21.76 4.83
C ALA A 481 5.35 -21.53 3.51
N GLY A 482 4.56 -20.44 3.35
CA GLY A 482 3.76 -20.30 2.14
C GLY A 482 3.18 -18.93 1.86
N ASP A 483 3.30 -17.97 2.77
CA ASP A 483 2.72 -16.64 2.58
C ASP A 483 3.78 -15.66 2.04
N VAL A 484 3.87 -15.62 0.71
CA VAL A 484 4.72 -14.68 -0.03
C VAL A 484 3.85 -13.70 -0.80
N SER A 485 4.23 -12.44 -0.82
CA SER A 485 3.49 -11.38 -1.49
C SER A 485 4.42 -10.47 -2.28
N ALA A 486 3.85 -9.74 -3.24
CA ALA A 486 4.56 -8.68 -3.95
C ALA A 486 3.90 -7.34 -3.63
N GLY A 487 4.69 -6.35 -3.27
CA GLY A 487 4.17 -5.00 -3.02
C GLY A 487 3.40 -4.47 -4.22
N ASN A 488 2.19 -3.94 -3.98
CA ASN A 488 1.29 -3.41 -5.01
C ASN A 488 0.99 -4.43 -6.13
N TRP A 489 0.74 -5.70 -5.77
CA TRP A 489 0.49 -6.75 -6.73
C TRP A 489 -0.68 -6.45 -7.65
N GLY A 490 -1.78 -5.97 -7.10
CA GLY A 490 -2.97 -5.59 -7.85
C GLY A 490 -3.28 -4.11 -7.78
N VAL A 491 -4.08 -3.61 -8.73
CA VAL A 491 -4.58 -2.23 -8.76
C VAL A 491 -6.03 -2.20 -9.19
N TRP A 492 -6.80 -1.33 -8.56
CA TRP A 492 -8.18 -1.04 -8.89
C TRP A 492 -8.54 0.39 -8.47
N GLY A 493 -9.72 0.87 -8.81
CA GLY A 493 -10.11 2.22 -8.42
C GLY A 493 -11.61 2.43 -8.41
N PHE A 494 -12.06 3.34 -7.53
CA PHE A 494 -13.46 3.70 -7.37
C PHE A 494 -13.62 5.18 -7.01
N ARG A 495 -14.84 5.64 -6.91
CA ARG A 495 -15.23 6.94 -6.33
C ARG A 495 -16.69 6.93 -5.89
N GLY A 496 -17.12 7.95 -5.18
CA GLY A 496 -18.55 8.17 -4.93
C GLY A 496 -19.31 8.53 -6.21
N LYS A 497 -20.52 7.97 -6.38
CA LYS A 497 -21.39 8.23 -7.52
C LYS A 497 -21.69 9.71 -7.72
N ARG A 498 -21.75 10.13 -8.98
CA ARG A 498 -22.26 11.42 -9.41
C ARG A 498 -23.67 11.25 -9.97
N TYR A 499 -24.67 11.77 -9.28
CA TYR A 499 -26.09 11.58 -9.60
C TYR A 499 -26.62 12.46 -10.71
N GLU A 500 -25.89 13.49 -11.13
CA GLU A 500 -26.41 14.59 -11.91
C GLU A 500 -27.05 14.21 -13.26
N ALA A 501 -26.68 13.04 -13.85
CA ALA A 501 -27.24 12.62 -15.14
C ALA A 501 -28.50 11.75 -15.00
N ASP A 502 -28.59 10.92 -13.96
CA ASP A 502 -29.69 9.94 -13.82
C ASP A 502 -30.90 10.52 -13.09
N GLU A 503 -30.68 11.39 -12.10
CA GLU A 503 -31.79 12.13 -11.47
C GLU A 503 -32.49 13.09 -12.43
N TYR A 504 -31.71 13.74 -13.31
CA TYR A 504 -32.30 14.66 -14.30
C TYR A 504 -33.16 13.90 -15.31
N ARG A 505 -32.73 12.71 -15.77
CA ARG A 505 -33.53 11.84 -16.63
C ARG A 505 -34.76 11.31 -15.90
N GLY A 506 -34.64 10.90 -14.65
CA GLY A 506 -35.77 10.45 -13.83
C GLY A 506 -36.80 11.54 -13.59
N ARG A 507 -36.37 12.77 -13.26
CA ARG A 507 -37.24 13.93 -13.08
C ARG A 507 -37.86 14.40 -14.41
N ALA A 508 -37.11 14.37 -15.50
CA ALA A 508 -37.62 14.70 -16.82
C ALA A 508 -38.65 13.67 -17.31
N ALA A 509 -38.44 12.38 -17.08
CA ALA A 509 -39.38 11.30 -17.40
C ALA A 509 -40.66 11.37 -16.53
N ALA A 510 -40.50 11.66 -15.22
CA ALA A 510 -41.63 11.85 -14.32
C ALA A 510 -42.44 13.13 -14.66
N ALA A 511 -41.77 14.22 -15.05
CA ALA A 511 -42.46 15.44 -15.53
C ALA A 511 -43.13 15.26 -16.87
N ALA A 512 -42.60 14.40 -17.77
CA ALA A 512 -43.24 14.07 -19.04
C ALA A 512 -44.47 13.17 -18.83
N SER A 513 -44.40 12.18 -17.93
CA SER A 513 -45.54 11.30 -17.61
C SER A 513 -46.66 11.99 -16.82
N GLY A 514 -46.32 13.05 -16.05
CA GLY A 514 -47.31 13.86 -15.32
C GLY A 514 -48.08 14.88 -16.19
N ARG A 515 -47.62 15.16 -17.40
CA ARG A 515 -48.29 16.07 -18.34
C ARG A 515 -49.33 15.42 -19.28
N GLU A 516 -49.32 14.09 -19.39
CA GLU A 516 -50.31 13.37 -20.23
C GLU A 516 -51.64 13.09 -19.52
N GLY A 517 -51.82 13.50 -18.26
CA GLY A 517 -53.02 13.28 -17.44
C GLY A 517 -53.99 14.47 -17.27
N GLU A 518 -53.63 15.68 -17.75
CA GLU A 518 -54.50 16.88 -17.66
C GLU A 518 -54.80 17.44 -19.05
N GLY A 519 -55.71 16.83 -19.72
CA GLY A 519 -56.19 17.37 -20.99
C GLY A 519 -57.20 16.46 -21.69
N ASP A 520 -58.41 16.40 -21.19
CA ASP A 520 -59.62 16.51 -21.98
C ASP A 520 -60.88 16.26 -21.14
N ASP A 521 -61.55 17.32 -20.68
CA ASP A 521 -62.99 17.37 -20.40
C ASP A 521 -63.47 18.83 -20.40
N GLY A 522 -63.53 19.38 -21.57
CA GLY A 522 -64.16 20.68 -21.83
C GLY A 522 -65.37 20.52 -22.75
N VAL A 523 -66.48 19.98 -22.22
CA VAL A 523 -67.80 20.02 -22.90
C VAL A 523 -68.29 21.43 -22.95
N ILE A 524 -68.27 22.02 -24.16
CA ILE A 524 -69.01 23.23 -24.48
C ILE A 524 -70.49 22.83 -24.66
N ARG A 525 -71.38 23.37 -23.83
CA ARG A 525 -72.82 23.54 -24.13
C ARG A 525 -73.13 25.05 -24.10
N GLN A 526 -73.54 25.49 -25.25
CA GLN A 526 -74.36 26.65 -25.62
C GLN A 526 -74.51 27.80 -24.63
#